data_330a8796322d1959675170ed4184421f
#
_entry.id   330a8796322d1959675170ed4184421f
#
_cell.length_a   1.000
_cell.length_b   1.000
_cell.length_c   1.000
_cell.angle_alpha   90.00
_cell.angle_beta   90.00
_cell.angle_gamma   90.00
#
_symmetry.space_group_name_H-M   'P 1'
#
loop_
_entity.id
_entity.type
_entity.pdbx_description
1 polymer ?
#
loop_
_entity_poly.entity_id
_entity_poly.type
_entity_poly.pdbx_seq_one_letter_code
_entity_poly.pdbx_strand_id
1 'polypeptide(L)'
;MAFETLIVDIEDHVCVIKLNRPEALNALNKQLLEELAEALEDSQKNEKVRCIVLTGSEKAFAAGADIKMMQEKSFSEVFLEDMFTSESERIGRIRKPIIAAVSGYALGGGCELAMMCDFIICSDTAKFGQPEINLGVSAGL
;
A
#
# COMPACT_ATOMS: atom_id res chain seq x y z
N MET A 1 -13.33 -0.52 13.02
CA MET A 1 -13.40 -1.87 12.45
C MET A 1 -12.07 -2.58 12.59
N ALA A 2 -12.12 -3.87 12.80
CA ALA A 2 -10.90 -4.68 12.87
C ALA A 2 -10.46 -5.10 11.46
N PHE A 3 -9.23 -4.76 11.09
CA PHE A 3 -8.61 -5.18 9.84
C PHE A 3 -7.69 -6.38 10.12
N GLU A 4 -7.54 -7.26 9.14
CA GLU A 4 -6.64 -8.41 9.26
C GLU A 4 -5.22 -8.09 8.78
N THR A 5 -5.11 -7.19 7.80
CA THR A 5 -3.83 -6.87 7.16
C THR A 5 -3.29 -5.48 7.52
N LEU A 6 -3.99 -4.76 8.39
CA LEU A 6 -3.61 -3.42 8.83
C LEU A 6 -3.71 -3.29 10.35
N ILE A 7 -2.90 -2.40 10.88
CA ILE A 7 -3.06 -1.87 12.23
C ILE A 7 -3.31 -0.38 12.09
N VAL A 8 -4.44 0.10 12.63
CA VAL A 8 -4.84 1.51 12.55
C VAL A 8 -4.90 2.10 13.94
N ASP A 9 -4.22 3.22 14.13
CA ASP A 9 -4.18 3.94 15.39
C ASP A 9 -4.33 5.45 15.14
N ILE A 10 -5.11 6.13 15.98
CA ILE A 10 -5.35 7.57 15.88
C ILE A 10 -4.88 8.23 17.17
N GLU A 11 -3.94 9.13 17.07
CA GLU A 11 -3.40 9.90 18.19
C GLU A 11 -3.11 11.33 17.73
N ASP A 12 -3.52 12.31 18.52
CA ASP A 12 -3.26 13.73 18.25
C ASP A 12 -3.61 14.19 16.83
N HIS A 13 -4.75 13.78 16.32
CA HIS A 13 -5.28 14.09 14.99
C HIS A 13 -4.49 13.44 13.83
N VAL A 14 -3.59 12.52 14.13
CA VAL A 14 -2.85 11.73 13.13
C VAL A 14 -3.36 10.30 13.15
N CYS A 15 -3.76 9.82 11.99
CA CYS A 15 -4.09 8.41 11.79
C CYS A 15 -2.85 7.69 11.24
N VAL A 16 -2.33 6.73 11.99
CA VAL A 16 -1.24 5.87 11.54
C VAL A 16 -1.82 4.56 11.05
N ILE A 17 -1.63 4.27 9.79
CA ILE A 17 -2.01 3.01 9.15
C ILE A 17 -0.74 2.22 8.89
N LYS A 18 -0.61 1.09 9.58
CA LYS A 18 0.54 0.20 9.42
C LYS A 18 0.13 -1.04 8.63
N LEU A 19 0.80 -1.27 7.53
CA LEU A 19 0.66 -2.52 6.76
C LEU A 19 1.18 -3.67 7.63
N ASN A 20 0.41 -4.74 7.75
CA ASN A 20 0.70 -5.83 8.67
C ASN A 20 0.48 -7.21 8.03
N ARG A 21 1.29 -7.53 7.04
CA ARG A 21 1.47 -8.86 6.46
C ARG A 21 2.95 -9.26 6.54
N PRO A 22 3.49 -9.44 7.77
CA PRO A 22 4.93 -9.64 7.95
C PRO A 22 5.45 -10.92 7.28
N GLU A 23 4.63 -11.97 7.19
CA GLU A 23 4.96 -13.23 6.53
C GLU A 23 5.22 -13.09 5.03
N ALA A 24 4.67 -12.05 4.42
CA ALA A 24 4.80 -11.76 2.99
C ALA A 24 5.57 -10.46 2.72
N LEU A 25 6.30 -9.91 3.70
CA LEU A 25 6.98 -8.61 3.61
C LEU A 25 6.03 -7.50 3.14
N ASN A 26 4.80 -7.52 3.60
CA ASN A 26 3.73 -6.59 3.23
C ASN A 26 3.42 -6.56 1.72
N ALA A 27 3.65 -7.67 1.02
CA ALA A 27 3.27 -7.77 -0.39
C ALA A 27 1.78 -7.44 -0.58
N LEU A 28 1.47 -6.66 -1.61
CA LEU A 28 0.13 -6.17 -1.87
C LEU A 28 -0.73 -7.27 -2.47
N ASN A 29 -1.81 -7.60 -1.79
CA ASN A 29 -2.86 -8.45 -2.33
C ASN A 29 -4.18 -7.67 -2.31
N LYS A 30 -5.22 -8.27 -2.87
CA LYS A 30 -6.53 -7.62 -2.96
C LYS A 30 -7.08 -7.25 -1.59
N GLN A 31 -7.00 -8.15 -0.62
CA GLN A 31 -7.51 -7.91 0.73
C GLN A 31 -6.82 -6.70 1.38
N LEU A 32 -5.49 -6.63 1.32
CA LEU A 32 -4.75 -5.51 1.91
C LEU A 32 -5.14 -4.19 1.26
N LEU A 33 -5.27 -4.15 -0.06
CA LEU A 33 -5.64 -2.92 -0.77
C LEU A 33 -7.08 -2.51 -0.52
N GLU A 34 -8.01 -3.46 -0.42
CA GLU A 34 -9.40 -3.18 -0.04
C GLU A 34 -9.47 -2.61 1.39
N GLU A 35 -8.80 -3.25 2.34
CA GLU A 35 -8.74 -2.77 3.71
C GLU A 35 -8.07 -1.39 3.81
N LEU A 36 -6.99 -1.18 3.07
CA LEU A 36 -6.30 0.11 3.02
C LEU A 36 -7.22 1.21 2.49
N ALA A 37 -7.90 0.97 1.38
CA ALA A 37 -8.85 1.92 0.82
C ALA A 37 -9.96 2.25 1.82
N GLU A 38 -10.52 1.25 2.49
CA GLU A 38 -11.53 1.44 3.53
C GLU A 38 -10.99 2.26 4.71
N ALA A 39 -9.81 1.94 5.22
CA ALA A 39 -9.21 2.67 6.33
C ALA A 39 -8.93 4.14 5.96
N LEU A 40 -8.49 4.40 4.74
CA LEU A 40 -8.26 5.75 4.23
C LEU A 40 -9.57 6.52 4.09
N GLU A 41 -10.62 5.89 3.55
CA GLU A 41 -11.95 6.51 3.42
C GLU A 41 -12.55 6.82 4.80
N ASP A 42 -12.41 5.93 5.77
CA ASP A 42 -12.85 6.16 7.14
C ASP A 42 -12.09 7.34 7.76
N SER A 43 -10.77 7.41 7.54
CA SER A 43 -9.95 8.52 8.02
C SER A 43 -10.35 9.84 7.35
N GLN A 44 -10.70 9.80 6.06
CA GLN A 44 -11.18 10.96 5.32
C GLN A 44 -12.46 11.55 5.94
N LYS A 45 -13.36 10.70 6.40
CA LYS A 45 -14.64 11.09 7.00
C LYS A 45 -14.53 11.47 8.48
N ASN A 46 -13.46 11.07 9.14
CA ASN A 46 -13.28 11.29 10.58
C ASN A 46 -12.76 12.70 10.85
N GLU A 47 -13.59 13.55 11.44
CA GLU A 47 -13.23 14.94 11.75
C GLU A 47 -12.04 15.09 12.71
N LYS A 48 -11.74 14.05 13.48
CA LYS A 48 -10.58 14.04 14.39
C LYS A 48 -9.27 13.79 13.67
N VAL A 49 -9.31 13.29 12.44
CA VAL A 49 -8.11 13.01 11.64
C VAL A 49 -7.81 14.19 10.72
N ARG A 50 -6.61 14.73 10.83
CA ARG A 50 -6.13 15.83 9.98
C ARG A 50 -5.03 15.39 9.01
N CYS A 51 -4.30 14.34 9.36
CA CYS A 51 -3.20 13.81 8.58
C CYS A 51 -3.15 12.29 8.73
N ILE A 52 -2.68 11.61 7.71
CA ILE A 52 -2.55 10.16 7.68
C ILE A 52 -1.08 9.81 7.45
N VAL A 53 -0.55 8.88 8.23
CA VAL A 53 0.78 8.30 8.03
C VAL A 53 0.58 6.84 7.62
N LEU A 54 1.10 6.49 6.47
CA LEU A 54 1.12 5.11 5.97
C LEU A 54 2.51 4.54 6.16
N THR A 55 2.63 3.42 6.83
CA THR A 55 3.91 2.79 7.14
C THR A 55 3.84 1.27 7.04
N GLY A 56 4.97 0.62 7.14
CA GLY A 56 5.09 -0.82 7.24
C GLY A 56 5.93 -1.22 8.44
N SER A 57 6.76 -2.25 8.28
CA SER A 57 7.70 -2.68 9.30
C SER A 57 9.10 -2.10 9.03
N GLU A 58 10.02 -2.31 9.95
CA GLU A 58 11.43 -1.96 9.74
C GLU A 58 12.05 -2.71 8.56
N LYS A 59 11.58 -3.92 8.28
CA LYS A 59 12.10 -4.79 7.23
C LYS A 59 11.53 -4.47 5.87
N ALA A 60 10.27 -4.09 5.80
CA ALA A 60 9.59 -3.77 4.55
C ALA A 60 8.43 -2.82 4.77
N PHE A 61 8.37 -1.78 3.95
CA PHE A 61 7.16 -1.00 3.75
C PHE A 61 6.14 -1.85 2.98
N ALA A 62 6.48 -2.24 1.77
CA ALA A 62 5.73 -3.22 0.97
C ALA A 62 6.65 -3.76 -0.14
N ALA A 63 6.77 -5.07 -0.24
CA ALA A 63 7.73 -5.73 -1.14
C ALA A 63 7.14 -6.08 -2.52
N GLY A 64 6.13 -5.35 -2.99
CA GLY A 64 5.53 -5.53 -4.30
C GLY A 64 4.17 -6.20 -4.27
N ALA A 65 3.69 -6.61 -5.44
CA ALA A 65 2.47 -7.39 -5.56
C ALA A 65 2.71 -8.83 -5.09
N ASP A 66 1.68 -9.45 -4.55
CA ASP A 66 1.77 -10.85 -4.13
C ASP A 66 1.86 -11.76 -5.37
N ILE A 67 3.05 -12.30 -5.61
CA ILE A 67 3.36 -13.11 -6.80
C ILE A 67 2.49 -14.37 -6.84
N LYS A 68 2.16 -14.95 -5.69
CA LYS A 68 1.29 -16.14 -5.63
C LYS A 68 -0.08 -15.89 -6.23
N MET A 69 -0.59 -14.68 -6.11
CA MET A 69 -1.87 -14.28 -6.66
C MET A 69 -1.81 -14.15 -8.20
N MET A 70 -0.63 -13.86 -8.73
CA MET A 70 -0.42 -13.66 -10.18
C MET A 70 -0.06 -14.95 -10.93
N GLN A 71 0.56 -15.93 -10.26
CA GLN A 71 1.12 -17.12 -10.87
C GLN A 71 0.10 -18.00 -11.60
N GLU A 72 -1.13 -18.03 -11.11
CA GLU A 72 -2.20 -18.90 -11.64
C GLU A 72 -3.10 -18.19 -12.63
N LYS A 73 -2.85 -16.91 -12.94
CA LYS A 73 -3.70 -16.10 -13.80
C LYS A 73 -3.10 -15.93 -15.18
N SER A 74 -3.92 -16.14 -16.22
CA SER A 74 -3.57 -15.79 -17.58
C SER A 74 -3.58 -14.27 -17.77
N PHE A 75 -2.94 -13.78 -18.84
CA PHE A 75 -2.98 -12.36 -19.21
C PHE A 75 -4.43 -11.84 -19.33
N SER A 76 -5.30 -12.64 -19.93
CA SER A 76 -6.72 -12.27 -20.12
C SER A 76 -7.45 -12.12 -18.80
N GLU A 77 -7.21 -13.00 -17.83
CA GLU A 77 -7.80 -12.92 -16.49
C GLU A 77 -7.32 -11.70 -15.74
N VAL A 78 -6.02 -11.42 -15.75
CA VAL A 78 -5.43 -10.24 -15.12
C VAL A 78 -5.99 -8.96 -15.75
N PHE A 79 -6.11 -8.91 -17.06
CA PHE A 79 -6.65 -7.77 -17.80
C PHE A 79 -8.14 -7.54 -17.51
N LEU A 80 -8.95 -8.61 -17.49
CA LEU A 80 -10.39 -8.52 -17.25
C LEU A 80 -10.74 -8.22 -15.80
N GLU A 81 -9.94 -8.68 -14.85
CA GLU A 81 -10.15 -8.39 -13.43
C GLU A 81 -9.68 -6.99 -13.04
N ASP A 82 -8.96 -6.31 -13.94
CA ASP A 82 -8.46 -4.96 -13.73
C ASP A 82 -7.76 -4.83 -12.37
N MET A 83 -6.75 -5.70 -12.19
CA MET A 83 -6.11 -5.96 -10.91
C MET A 83 -5.65 -4.69 -10.23
N PHE A 84 -6.18 -4.41 -9.04
CA PHE A 84 -5.89 -3.27 -8.17
C PHE A 84 -6.35 -1.89 -8.66
N THR A 85 -6.94 -1.76 -9.85
CA THR A 85 -7.32 -0.44 -10.39
C THR A 85 -8.37 0.24 -9.54
N SER A 86 -9.42 -0.48 -9.12
CA SER A 86 -10.49 0.08 -8.31
C SER A 86 -9.99 0.57 -6.94
N GLU A 87 -9.13 -0.20 -6.30
CA GLU A 87 -8.55 0.15 -5.00
C GLU A 87 -7.58 1.32 -5.14
N SER A 88 -6.76 1.32 -6.18
CA SER A 88 -5.83 2.42 -6.47
C SER A 88 -6.55 3.74 -6.72
N GLU A 89 -7.66 3.71 -7.45
CA GLU A 89 -8.49 4.89 -7.69
C GLU A 89 -9.10 5.42 -6.38
N ARG A 90 -9.60 4.54 -5.53
CA ARG A 90 -10.14 4.94 -4.22
C ARG A 90 -9.08 5.60 -3.35
N ILE A 91 -7.88 5.03 -3.31
CA ILE A 91 -6.73 5.59 -2.60
C ILE A 91 -6.35 6.96 -3.16
N GLY A 92 -6.32 7.09 -4.48
CA GLY A 92 -5.98 8.34 -5.15
C GLY A 92 -6.98 9.48 -4.95
N ARG A 93 -8.20 9.17 -4.49
CA ARG A 93 -9.24 10.18 -4.22
C ARG A 93 -9.18 10.78 -2.81
N ILE A 94 -8.31 10.30 -1.95
CA ILE A 94 -8.17 10.82 -0.59
C ILE A 94 -7.61 12.25 -0.65
N ARG A 95 -8.27 13.16 0.06
CA ARG A 95 -7.92 14.58 0.07
C ARG A 95 -7.04 14.99 1.24
N LYS A 96 -7.13 14.28 2.36
CA LYS A 96 -6.27 14.57 3.52
C LYS A 96 -4.83 14.20 3.20
N PRO A 97 -3.84 14.91 3.75
CA PRO A 97 -2.43 14.57 3.52
C PRO A 97 -2.11 13.15 3.96
N ILE A 98 -1.42 12.41 3.10
CA ILE A 98 -0.89 11.08 3.41
C ILE A 98 0.63 11.14 3.29
N ILE A 99 1.31 10.81 4.37
CA ILE A 99 2.76 10.73 4.44
C ILE A 99 3.16 9.26 4.44
N ALA A 100 3.99 8.84 3.51
CA ALA A 100 4.58 7.50 3.55
C ALA A 100 5.83 7.53 4.45
N ALA A 101 5.81 6.73 5.51
CA ALA A 101 6.99 6.53 6.38
C ALA A 101 7.59 5.17 6.02
N VAL A 102 8.73 5.19 5.33
CA VAL A 102 9.29 4.01 4.66
C VAL A 102 10.57 3.55 5.33
N SER A 103 10.61 2.29 5.74
CA SER A 103 11.82 1.57 6.14
C SER A 103 11.90 0.26 5.37
N GLY A 104 13.12 -0.19 5.08
CA GLY A 104 13.33 -1.45 4.35
C GLY A 104 12.82 -1.39 2.91
N TYR A 105 12.25 -2.50 2.45
CA TYR A 105 11.86 -2.65 1.05
C TYR A 105 10.58 -1.89 0.70
N ALA A 106 10.64 -1.11 -0.39
CA ALA A 106 9.49 -0.52 -1.06
C ALA A 106 9.66 -0.80 -2.56
N LEU A 107 9.21 -1.97 -3.00
CA LEU A 107 9.49 -2.51 -4.32
C LEU A 107 8.22 -2.65 -5.15
N GLY A 108 8.32 -2.43 -6.45
CA GLY A 108 7.21 -2.59 -7.38
C GLY A 108 5.98 -1.81 -6.96
N GLY A 109 4.85 -2.50 -6.78
CA GLY A 109 3.60 -1.91 -6.29
C GLY A 109 3.75 -1.23 -4.94
N GLY A 110 4.65 -1.71 -4.08
CA GLY A 110 4.98 -1.06 -2.80
C GLY A 110 5.67 0.28 -2.99
N CYS A 111 6.58 0.38 -3.94
CA CYS A 111 7.20 1.64 -4.33
C CYS A 111 6.15 2.61 -4.91
N GLU A 112 5.27 2.12 -5.77
CA GLU A 112 4.20 2.92 -6.36
C GLU A 112 3.22 3.42 -5.31
N LEU A 113 2.85 2.58 -4.33
CA LEU A 113 2.00 2.98 -3.22
C LEU A 113 2.63 4.11 -2.41
N ALA A 114 3.93 4.04 -2.13
CA ALA A 114 4.65 5.12 -1.46
C ALA A 114 4.60 6.41 -2.29
N MET A 115 4.79 6.31 -3.62
CA MET A 115 4.73 7.46 -4.52
C MET A 115 3.32 8.05 -4.69
N MET A 116 2.28 7.30 -4.42
CA MET A 116 0.90 7.81 -4.40
C MET A 116 0.63 8.71 -3.20
N CYS A 117 1.41 8.62 -2.15
CA CYS A 117 1.32 9.51 -1.00
C CYS A 117 1.80 10.92 -1.38
N ASP A 118 1.45 11.91 -0.55
CA ASP A 118 1.81 13.31 -0.84
C ASP A 118 3.31 13.56 -0.73
N PHE A 119 3.98 12.93 0.21
CA PHE A 119 5.43 12.88 0.27
C PHE A 119 5.91 11.67 1.08
N ILE A 120 7.20 11.39 0.97
CA ILE A 120 7.85 10.24 1.59
C ILE A 120 8.89 10.73 2.60
N ILE A 121 8.86 10.17 3.80
CA ILE A 121 9.94 10.24 4.76
C ILE A 121 10.49 8.82 4.89
N CYS A 122 11.78 8.63 4.70
CA CYS A 122 12.37 7.31 4.75
C CYS A 122 13.56 7.24 5.70
N SER A 123 13.80 6.05 6.25
CA SER A 123 15.02 5.74 6.99
C SER A 123 16.16 5.45 6.02
N ASP A 124 17.38 5.37 6.55
CA ASP A 124 18.57 5.00 5.78
C ASP A 124 18.57 3.54 5.32
N THR A 125 17.66 2.72 5.86
CA THR A 125 17.46 1.32 5.44
C THR A 125 16.52 1.18 4.26
N ALA A 126 15.84 2.24 3.85
CA ALA A 126 14.84 2.18 2.78
C ALA A 126 15.48 1.82 1.43
N LYS A 127 14.85 0.89 0.72
CA LYS A 127 15.28 0.45 -0.61
C LYS A 127 14.08 0.51 -1.56
N PHE A 128 14.16 1.44 -2.51
CA PHE A 128 13.13 1.66 -3.51
C PHE A 128 13.54 1.02 -4.84
N GLY A 129 12.59 0.47 -5.55
CA GLY A 129 12.85 -0.10 -6.86
C GLY A 129 11.59 -0.54 -7.59
N GLN A 130 11.73 -0.76 -8.89
CA GLN A 130 10.69 -1.26 -9.79
C GLN A 130 11.21 -2.51 -10.49
N PRO A 131 11.24 -3.68 -9.82
CA PRO A 131 11.84 -4.89 -10.35
C PRO A 131 10.93 -5.68 -11.30
N GLU A 132 9.82 -5.13 -11.77
CA GLU A 132 8.83 -5.81 -12.63
C GLU A 132 9.45 -6.36 -13.91
N ILE A 133 10.48 -5.72 -14.43
CA ILE A 133 11.18 -6.19 -15.62
C ILE A 133 11.77 -7.61 -15.44
N ASN A 134 12.15 -7.96 -14.20
CA ASN A 134 12.66 -9.29 -13.89
C ASN A 134 11.57 -10.37 -13.94
N LEU A 135 10.31 -9.98 -13.89
CA LEU A 135 9.14 -10.86 -13.96
C LEU A 135 8.47 -10.82 -15.34
N GLY A 136 8.98 -9.98 -16.26
CA GLY A 136 8.39 -9.82 -17.59
C GLY A 136 7.05 -9.10 -17.61
N VAL A 137 6.77 -8.26 -16.61
CA VAL A 137 5.54 -7.46 -16.52
C VAL A 137 5.86 -5.97 -16.48
N SER A 138 4.88 -5.16 -16.85
CA SER A 138 5.00 -3.71 -16.77
C SER A 138 4.75 -3.22 -15.35
N ALA A 139 5.45 -2.15 -14.94
CA ALA A 139 5.10 -1.42 -13.74
C ALA A 139 3.77 -0.68 -13.98
N GLY A 140 2.94 -0.60 -12.94
CA GLY A 140 1.68 0.13 -13.01
C GLY A 140 0.70 -0.34 -11.94
N LEU A 141 0.45 0.53 -10.97
CA LEU A 141 -0.55 0.31 -9.93
C LEU A 141 -1.83 1.07 -10.28
#